data_fe551db7107d4e2f0d708b30334fc11f
#
_entry.id   fe551db7107d4e2f0d708b30334fc11f
#
_cell.length_a   1.000
_cell.length_b   1.000
_cell.length_c   1.000
_cell.angle_alpha   90.00
_cell.angle_beta   90.00
_cell.angle_gamma   90.00
#
_symmetry.space_group_name_H-M   'P 1'
#
loop_
_entity.id
_entity.type
_entity.pdbx_description
1 polymer ?
#
loop_
_entity_poly.entity_id
_entity_poly.type
_entity_poly.pdbx_seq_one_letter_code
_entity_poly.pdbx_strand_id
1 'polypeptide(L)'
;MKTTFCGHKEVADREAVERWLYETCIELIKNGTDEFYLGGYGGFDHLCASVLRDLKKSYPQIRLILVLPYLNSSMITAGYDETLYPPLESVPKRFAISRRNEWMVRECDTVVAYVTHGWGGAAKTLEYAQRKKKAVLQ
;
A
#
# COMPACT_ATOMS: atom_id res chain seq x y z
N MET A 1 -10.45 -10.58 -1.13
CA MET A 1 -9.13 -10.53 -0.47
C MET A 1 -8.54 -9.14 -0.57
N LYS A 2 -7.68 -8.81 0.36
CA LYS A 2 -7.12 -7.46 0.50
C LYS A 2 -5.61 -7.50 0.41
N THR A 3 -5.04 -6.54 -0.31
CA THR A 3 -3.59 -6.38 -0.44
C THR A 3 -3.18 -4.96 -0.08
N THR A 4 -2.06 -4.81 0.59
CA THR A 4 -1.44 -3.52 0.84
C THR A 4 -0.02 -3.50 0.32
N PHE A 5 0.58 -2.32 0.35
CA PHE A 5 1.90 -2.07 -0.21
C PHE A 5 2.79 -1.39 0.82
N CYS A 6 4.08 -1.70 0.80
CA CYS A 6 5.06 -0.90 1.52
C CYS A 6 6.31 -0.76 0.67
N GLY A 7 6.83 0.45 0.57
CA GLY A 7 8.01 0.69 -0.24
C GLY A 7 8.63 2.04 0.01
N HIS A 8 9.82 2.20 -0.51
CA HIS A 8 10.60 3.41 -0.29
C HIS A 8 10.01 4.62 -0.99
N LYS A 9 10.28 5.78 -0.42
CA LYS A 9 9.90 7.07 -0.99
C LYS A 9 10.54 7.26 -2.36
N GLU A 10 11.77 6.79 -2.56
CA GLU A 10 12.49 6.89 -3.82
C GLU A 10 12.58 5.52 -4.47
N VAL A 11 12.22 5.47 -5.74
CA VAL A 11 12.22 4.22 -6.52
C VAL A 11 13.33 4.32 -7.56
N ALA A 12 14.35 3.46 -7.40
CA ALA A 12 15.38 3.27 -8.42
C ALA A 12 14.80 2.35 -9.51
N ASP A 13 15.24 2.53 -10.75
CA ASP A 13 14.78 1.75 -11.90
C ASP A 13 13.24 1.64 -11.95
N ARG A 14 12.62 2.80 -12.07
CA ARG A 14 11.16 2.94 -12.05
C ARG A 14 10.47 2.04 -13.08
N GLU A 15 11.03 1.90 -14.28
CA GLU A 15 10.42 1.08 -15.33
C GLU A 15 10.38 -0.40 -14.95
N ALA A 16 11.44 -0.92 -14.36
CA ALA A 16 11.47 -2.32 -13.92
C ALA A 16 10.50 -2.57 -12.77
N VAL A 17 10.43 -1.65 -11.82
CA VAL A 17 9.50 -1.75 -10.69
C VAL A 17 8.05 -1.66 -11.18
N GLU A 18 7.76 -0.76 -12.10
CA GLU A 18 6.43 -0.63 -12.69
C GLU A 18 6.00 -1.92 -13.39
N ARG A 19 6.88 -2.51 -14.18
CA ARG A 19 6.60 -3.77 -14.87
C ARG A 19 6.31 -4.90 -13.88
N TRP A 20 7.13 -5.01 -12.86
CA TRP A 20 6.93 -5.98 -11.78
C TRP A 20 5.58 -5.76 -11.07
N LEU A 21 5.20 -4.50 -10.82
CA LEU A 21 3.93 -4.17 -10.19
C LEU A 21 2.74 -4.59 -11.05
N TYR A 22 2.81 -4.35 -12.37
CA TYR A 22 1.74 -4.81 -13.27
C TYR A 22 1.57 -6.33 -13.18
N GLU A 23 2.66 -7.06 -13.30
CA GLU A 23 2.63 -8.52 -13.24
C GLU A 23 2.08 -9.01 -11.90
N THR A 24 2.57 -8.44 -10.80
CA THR A 24 2.19 -8.82 -9.44
C THR A 24 0.71 -8.51 -9.17
N CYS A 25 0.26 -7.31 -9.53
CA CYS A 25 -1.13 -6.91 -9.28
C CYS A 25 -2.11 -7.71 -10.14
N ILE A 26 -1.77 -7.98 -11.40
CA ILE A 26 -2.61 -8.82 -12.26
C ILE A 26 -2.78 -10.21 -11.63
N GLU A 27 -1.70 -10.80 -11.17
CA GLU A 27 -1.74 -12.11 -10.53
C GLU A 27 -2.61 -12.09 -9.27
N LEU A 28 -2.46 -11.06 -8.44
CA LEU A 28 -3.28 -10.90 -7.24
C LEU A 28 -4.77 -10.76 -7.58
N ILE A 29 -5.09 -9.97 -8.60
CA ILE A 29 -6.48 -9.78 -9.03
C ILE A 29 -7.06 -11.11 -9.52
N LYS A 30 -6.32 -11.85 -10.33
CA LYS A 30 -6.77 -13.15 -10.82
C LYS A 30 -6.97 -14.18 -9.71
N ASN A 31 -6.23 -14.04 -8.61
CA ASN A 31 -6.34 -14.91 -7.45
C ASN A 31 -7.33 -14.41 -6.39
N GLY A 32 -8.11 -13.36 -6.69
CA GLY A 32 -9.22 -12.94 -5.86
C GLY A 32 -9.04 -11.66 -5.07
N THR A 33 -7.94 -10.92 -5.25
CA THR A 33 -7.78 -9.61 -4.61
C THR A 33 -8.68 -8.60 -5.31
N ASP A 34 -9.56 -7.97 -4.54
CA ASP A 34 -10.49 -6.95 -5.02
C ASP A 34 -10.35 -5.61 -4.30
N GLU A 35 -9.66 -5.56 -3.18
CA GLU A 35 -9.39 -4.32 -2.45
C GLU A 35 -7.90 -4.12 -2.26
N PHE A 36 -7.43 -2.93 -2.61
CA PHE A 36 -6.03 -2.53 -2.47
C PHE A 36 -5.94 -1.32 -1.55
N TYR A 37 -5.22 -1.48 -0.46
CA TYR A 37 -5.03 -0.46 0.57
C TYR A 37 -3.71 0.27 0.33
N LEU A 38 -3.79 1.60 0.21
CA LEU A 38 -2.64 2.45 -0.12
C LEU A 38 -2.48 3.55 0.92
N GLY A 39 -1.22 3.88 1.20
CA GLY A 39 -0.92 4.94 2.16
C GLY A 39 -0.78 6.32 1.54
N GLY A 40 -0.53 6.39 0.24
CA GLY A 40 -0.45 7.66 -0.48
C GLY A 40 0.82 8.46 -0.25
N TYR A 41 1.85 7.88 0.37
CA TYR A 41 3.12 8.56 0.63
C TYR A 41 4.26 7.94 -0.15
N GLY A 42 5.01 8.82 -0.84
CA GLY A 42 6.26 8.44 -1.49
C GLY A 42 6.11 7.82 -2.87
N GLY A 43 7.24 7.63 -3.52
CA GLY A 43 7.27 7.23 -4.93
C GLY A 43 6.70 5.85 -5.18
N PHE A 44 6.98 4.89 -4.31
CA PHE A 44 6.45 3.54 -4.50
C PHE A 44 4.92 3.51 -4.39
N ASP A 45 4.35 4.15 -3.37
CA ASP A 45 2.89 4.21 -3.21
C ASP A 45 2.21 4.88 -4.40
N HIS A 46 2.78 5.98 -4.89
CA HIS A 46 2.25 6.68 -6.06
C HIS A 46 2.30 5.81 -7.31
N LEU A 47 3.38 5.06 -7.47
CA LEU A 47 3.52 4.14 -8.59
C LEU A 47 2.49 3.00 -8.50
N CYS A 48 2.27 2.45 -7.32
CA CYS A 48 1.24 1.43 -7.09
C CYS A 48 -0.14 1.95 -7.47
N ALA A 49 -0.48 3.16 -7.03
CA ALA A 49 -1.77 3.77 -7.35
C ALA A 49 -1.93 3.97 -8.86
N SER A 50 -0.89 4.42 -9.54
CA SER A 50 -0.90 4.62 -10.99
C SER A 50 -1.15 3.32 -11.74
N VAL A 51 -0.45 2.26 -11.36
CA VAL A 51 -0.61 0.92 -11.96
C VAL A 51 -2.04 0.41 -11.73
N LEU A 52 -2.55 0.54 -10.51
CA LEU A 52 -3.89 0.05 -10.18
C LEU A 52 -5.00 0.83 -10.89
N ARG A 53 -4.83 2.13 -11.07
CA ARG A 53 -5.80 2.94 -11.83
C ARG A 53 -5.87 2.48 -13.29
N ASP A 54 -4.74 2.16 -13.86
CA ASP A 54 -4.69 1.62 -15.22
C ASP A 54 -5.34 0.24 -15.29
N LEU A 55 -5.00 -0.64 -14.35
CA LEU A 55 -5.57 -2.00 -14.29
C LEU A 55 -7.08 -2.00 -14.06
N LYS A 56 -7.60 -0.99 -13.38
CA LYS A 56 -9.04 -0.88 -13.13
C LYS A 56 -9.85 -0.80 -14.42
N LYS A 57 -9.26 -0.29 -15.48
CA LYS A 57 -9.92 -0.24 -16.79
C LYS A 57 -10.24 -1.63 -17.31
N SER A 58 -9.36 -2.60 -17.05
CA SER A 58 -9.55 -4.00 -17.44
C SER A 58 -10.20 -4.86 -16.35
N TYR A 59 -10.08 -4.44 -15.08
CA TYR A 59 -10.60 -5.15 -13.93
C TYR A 59 -11.44 -4.18 -13.09
N PRO A 60 -12.64 -3.81 -13.54
CA PRO A 60 -13.44 -2.75 -12.90
C PRO A 60 -13.92 -3.11 -11.49
N GLN A 61 -13.83 -4.36 -11.09
CA GLN A 61 -14.24 -4.81 -9.76
C GLN A 61 -13.26 -4.41 -8.65
N ILE A 62 -12.02 -4.04 -8.99
CA ILE A 62 -11.03 -3.69 -7.95
C ILE A 62 -11.33 -2.31 -7.37
N ARG A 63 -10.98 -2.12 -6.10
CA ARG A 63 -11.16 -0.88 -5.38
C ARG A 63 -9.85 -0.41 -4.77
N LEU A 64 -9.54 0.86 -4.99
CA LEU A 64 -8.36 1.51 -4.43
C LEU A 64 -8.83 2.31 -3.21
N ILE A 65 -8.31 1.96 -2.04
CA ILE A 65 -8.70 2.56 -0.77
C ILE A 65 -7.50 3.31 -0.19
N LEU A 66 -7.62 4.62 -0.06
CA LEU A 66 -6.59 5.44 0.57
C LEU A 66 -6.81 5.43 2.08
N VAL A 67 -5.83 4.92 2.82
CA VAL A 67 -5.90 4.82 4.28
C VAL A 67 -5.18 6.02 4.88
N LEU A 68 -5.92 6.86 5.60
CA LEU A 68 -5.45 8.14 6.11
C LEU A 68 -4.83 7.98 7.51
N PRO A 69 -3.65 8.57 7.76
CA PRO A 69 -3.08 8.58 9.11
C PRO A 69 -3.69 9.68 9.99
N TYR A 70 -4.30 10.69 9.36
CA TYR A 70 -4.91 11.84 10.04
C TYR A 70 -6.24 12.18 9.38
N LEU A 71 -7.24 12.60 10.18
CA LEU A 71 -8.51 13.07 9.64
C LEU A 71 -8.36 14.36 8.82
N ASN A 72 -7.48 15.25 9.27
CA ASN A 72 -7.22 16.55 8.62
C ASN A 72 -6.04 16.47 7.66
N SER A 73 -5.96 15.38 6.93
CA SER A 73 -4.87 15.18 5.98
C SER A 73 -5.03 16.12 4.77
N SER A 74 -3.92 16.71 4.33
CA SER A 74 -3.86 17.47 3.08
C SER A 74 -3.60 16.56 1.87
N MET A 75 -3.69 15.26 2.05
CA MET A 75 -3.44 14.30 0.97
C MET A 75 -4.44 14.45 -0.16
N ILE A 76 -3.96 14.26 -1.39
CA ILE A 76 -4.80 14.25 -2.58
C ILE A 76 -5.56 12.93 -2.59
N THR A 77 -6.89 13.02 -2.53
CA THR A 77 -7.76 11.84 -2.51
C THR A 77 -8.30 11.46 -3.89
N ALA A 78 -8.08 12.31 -4.89
CA ALA A 78 -8.53 12.06 -6.25
C ALA A 78 -7.89 10.78 -6.81
N GLY A 79 -8.67 9.98 -7.52
CA GLY A 79 -8.19 8.75 -8.13
C GLY A 79 -8.28 7.51 -7.24
N TYR A 80 -8.77 7.67 -6.00
CA TYR A 80 -9.09 6.55 -5.11
C TYR A 80 -10.60 6.38 -5.04
N ASP A 81 -11.05 5.13 -4.85
CA ASP A 81 -12.49 4.84 -4.77
C ASP A 81 -13.08 5.29 -3.44
N GLU A 82 -12.30 5.19 -2.38
CA GLU A 82 -12.71 5.67 -1.05
C GLU A 82 -11.51 5.99 -0.19
N THR A 83 -11.75 6.72 0.89
CA THR A 83 -10.79 6.96 1.95
C THR A 83 -11.26 6.26 3.21
N LEU A 84 -10.29 5.84 4.04
CA LEU A 84 -10.57 5.18 5.29
C LEU A 84 -9.63 5.73 6.37
N TYR A 85 -10.18 6.08 7.52
CA TYR A 85 -9.41 6.50 8.69
C TYR A 85 -9.48 5.40 9.75
N PRO A 86 -8.36 4.70 10.03
CA PRO A 86 -8.37 3.69 11.10
C PRO A 86 -8.53 4.36 12.48
N PRO A 87 -8.82 3.58 13.55
CA PRO A 87 -9.02 4.15 14.88
C PRO A 87 -7.68 4.62 15.50
N LEU A 88 -7.20 5.77 15.07
CA LEU A 88 -5.90 6.35 15.45
C LEU A 88 -6.04 7.60 16.33
N GLU A 89 -7.24 7.94 16.82
CA GLU A 89 -7.50 9.18 17.54
C GLU A 89 -6.65 9.32 18.80
N SER A 90 -6.37 8.21 19.48
CA SER A 90 -5.55 8.22 20.69
C SER A 90 -4.05 8.08 20.43
N VAL A 91 -3.66 7.89 19.18
CA VAL A 91 -2.25 7.72 18.82
C VAL A 91 -1.59 9.09 18.68
N PRO A 92 -0.43 9.32 19.33
CA PRO A 92 0.32 10.56 19.12
C PRO A 92 0.63 10.78 17.65
N LYS A 93 0.48 12.02 17.19
CA LYS A 93 0.62 12.38 15.78
C LYS A 93 1.93 11.88 15.16
N ARG A 94 3.02 11.91 15.92
CA ARG A 94 4.34 11.46 15.44
C ARG A 94 4.39 9.96 15.11
N PHE A 95 3.43 9.15 15.62
CA PHE A 95 3.35 7.72 15.39
C PHE A 95 2.22 7.33 14.43
N ALA A 96 1.43 8.29 13.97
CA ALA A 96 0.21 8.00 13.21
C ALA A 96 0.50 7.27 11.89
N ILE A 97 1.53 7.69 11.15
CA ILE A 97 1.89 7.05 9.88
C ILE A 97 2.33 5.60 10.12
N SER A 98 3.19 5.38 11.12
CA SER A 98 3.66 4.05 11.48
C SER A 98 2.50 3.13 11.91
N ARG A 99 1.59 3.64 12.74
CA ARG A 99 0.43 2.87 13.20
C ARG A 99 -0.56 2.60 12.08
N ARG A 100 -0.76 3.55 11.16
CA ARG A 100 -1.57 3.35 9.97
C ARG A 100 -0.98 2.22 9.11
N ASN A 101 0.34 2.21 8.92
CA ASN A 101 1.00 1.16 8.16
C ASN A 101 0.81 -0.21 8.80
N GLU A 102 0.96 -0.31 10.12
CA GLU A 102 0.72 -1.56 10.86
C GLU A 102 -0.75 -2.01 10.72
N TRP A 103 -1.68 -1.06 10.81
CA TRP A 103 -3.10 -1.35 10.65
C TRP A 103 -3.39 -1.94 9.26
N MET A 104 -2.83 -1.36 8.20
CA MET A 104 -2.99 -1.88 6.85
C MET A 104 -2.47 -3.31 6.73
N VAL A 105 -1.32 -3.60 7.32
CA VAL A 105 -0.76 -4.96 7.33
C VAL A 105 -1.69 -5.92 8.03
N ARG A 106 -2.22 -5.55 9.20
CA ARG A 106 -3.13 -6.43 9.95
C ARG A 106 -4.42 -6.73 9.19
N GLU A 107 -4.96 -5.73 8.51
CA GLU A 107 -6.23 -5.87 7.80
C GLU A 107 -6.11 -6.59 6.46
N CYS A 108 -4.93 -6.71 5.91
CA CYS A 108 -4.72 -7.28 4.59
C CYS A 108 -4.19 -8.71 4.64
N ASP A 109 -4.43 -9.45 3.57
CA ASP A 109 -3.98 -10.83 3.41
C ASP A 109 -2.57 -10.90 2.86
N THR A 110 -2.20 -9.95 2.01
CA THR A 110 -0.93 -9.92 1.29
C THR A 110 -0.31 -8.53 1.37
N VAL A 111 1.02 -8.50 1.44
CA VAL A 111 1.82 -7.27 1.43
C VAL A 111 2.77 -7.33 0.23
N VAL A 112 2.69 -6.34 -0.64
CA VAL A 112 3.63 -6.16 -1.75
C VAL A 112 4.68 -5.15 -1.31
N ALA A 113 5.94 -5.56 -1.27
CA ALA A 113 7.01 -4.77 -0.68
C ALA A 113 8.12 -4.44 -1.67
N TYR A 114 8.52 -3.17 -1.69
CA TYR A 114 9.72 -2.71 -2.38
C TYR A 114 10.68 -2.16 -1.33
N VAL A 115 11.56 -3.02 -0.82
CA VAL A 115 12.48 -2.68 0.27
C VAL A 115 13.88 -3.12 -0.14
N THR A 116 14.76 -2.13 -0.36
CA THR A 116 16.12 -2.35 -0.85
C THR A 116 17.19 -2.10 0.22
N HIS A 117 16.79 -1.63 1.40
CA HIS A 117 17.68 -1.42 2.54
C HIS A 117 16.93 -1.67 3.86
N GLY A 118 17.67 -1.92 4.93
CA GLY A 118 17.10 -2.37 6.21
C GLY A 118 16.71 -1.26 7.19
N TRP A 119 16.55 -0.03 6.74
CA TRP A 119 16.17 1.10 7.59
C TRP A 119 15.03 1.90 6.96
N GLY A 120 14.36 2.71 7.78
CA GLY A 120 13.24 3.55 7.36
C GLY A 120 11.88 2.90 7.53
N GLY A 121 10.83 3.64 7.18
CA GLY A 121 9.44 3.22 7.39
C GLY A 121 9.05 1.98 6.61
N ALA A 122 9.50 1.86 5.36
CA ALA A 122 9.18 0.71 4.53
C ALA A 122 9.79 -0.57 5.10
N ALA A 123 11.06 -0.51 5.55
CA ALA A 123 11.74 -1.65 6.15
C ALA A 123 11.05 -2.10 7.44
N LYS A 124 10.62 -1.15 8.26
CA LYS A 124 9.89 -1.44 9.51
C LYS A 124 8.54 -2.09 9.23
N THR A 125 7.84 -1.62 8.20
CA THR A 125 6.54 -2.18 7.82
C THR A 125 6.71 -3.60 7.29
N LEU A 126 7.72 -3.85 6.47
CA LEU A 126 8.05 -5.20 5.98
C LEU A 126 8.35 -6.14 7.15
N GLU A 127 9.18 -5.70 8.10
CA GLU A 127 9.51 -6.49 9.29
C GLU A 127 8.25 -6.81 10.10
N TYR A 128 7.35 -5.85 10.26
CA TYR A 128 6.08 -6.07 10.94
C TYR A 128 5.23 -7.13 10.21
N ALA A 129 5.14 -7.04 8.88
CA ALA A 129 4.40 -8.01 8.07
C ALA A 129 4.97 -9.43 8.24
N GLN A 130 6.29 -9.56 8.28
CA GLN A 130 6.96 -10.84 8.48
C GLN A 130 6.67 -11.40 9.88
N ARG A 131 6.71 -10.55 10.92
CA ARG A 131 6.35 -10.97 12.28
C ARG A 131 4.91 -11.43 12.37
N LYS A 132 4.01 -10.82 11.62
CA LYS A 132 2.58 -11.20 11.58
C LYS A 132 2.31 -12.36 10.62
N LYS A 133 3.36 -12.90 10.02
CA LYS A 133 3.27 -14.06 9.12
C LYS A 133 2.33 -13.83 7.93
N LYS A 134 2.30 -12.60 7.43
CA LYS A 134 1.53 -12.28 6.23
C LYS A 134 2.27 -12.80 4.98
N ALA A 135 1.51 -13.07 3.93
CA ALA A 135 2.10 -13.35 2.63
C ALA A 135 2.78 -12.08 2.11
N VAL A 136 4.05 -12.17 1.78
CA VAL A 136 4.85 -11.02 1.31
C VAL A 136 5.39 -11.32 -0.08
N LEU A 137 5.15 -10.40 -1.00
CA LEU A 137 5.69 -10.44 -2.37
C LEU A 137 6.70 -9.30 -2.51
N GLN A 138 7.91 -9.63 -2.92
CA GLN A 138 8.99 -8.67 -3.11
C GLN A 138 9.62 -8.79 -4.48
#